data_8e5927d55827d38aeccbd87cd9d8f9b7
#
_entry.id   8e5927d55827d38aeccbd87cd9d8f9b7
#
_cell.length_a   1.000
_cell.length_b   1.000
_cell.length_c   1.000
_cell.angle_alpha   90.00
_cell.angle_beta   90.00
_cell.angle_gamma   90.00
#
_symmetry.space_group_name_H-M   'P 1'
#
loop_
_entity.id
_entity.type
_entity.pdbx_description
1 polymer ?
#
loop_
_entity_poly.entity_id
_entity_poly.type
_entity_poly.pdbx_seq_one_letter_code
_entity_poly.pdbx_strand_id
1 'polypeptide(L)'
;MMTPWLRMAQPYAGGGKGFSFIPEIGEEVMIDFEGGNAERPYVKGTLYNGIDDVDGKWVAGNNSANKVKAIRTRNGHTIEIHDEGKDGFIRIYDNEKENYILTFSTDRKLIMLESTGNIEMYAKNDIIMHAGHNIQATADNDIITNSGHDTSETAGNDMFLEAGNDQQRTADNDIREHAGNDRTSNIDRNDSLSVSENQFIKIGDNKDEQIEHKLQLTAENIRTEAEDQLLEYSKTHHIKAEDKAVMNAGSRIDIKAGVVKVQ
;
A
#
# COMPACT_ATOMS: atom_id res chain seq x y z
N MET A 1 -16.42 46.63 41.64
CA MET A 1 -17.14 47.29 40.53
C MET A 1 -16.93 46.39 39.32
N MET A 2 -17.96 45.74 38.80
CA MET A 2 -17.82 44.95 37.55
C MET A 2 -17.83 45.88 36.36
N THR A 3 -16.82 45.80 35.52
CA THR A 3 -16.83 46.46 34.18
C THR A 3 -17.90 45.85 33.30
N PRO A 4 -18.64 46.62 32.51
CA PRO A 4 -19.59 46.08 31.54
C PRO A 4 -18.86 45.20 30.51
N TRP A 5 -19.57 44.24 29.93
CA TRP A 5 -19.07 43.47 28.80
C TRP A 5 -18.72 44.36 27.64
N LEU A 6 -17.47 44.34 27.20
CA LEU A 6 -16.99 45.08 26.04
C LEU A 6 -17.02 44.25 24.78
N ARG A 7 -17.39 44.83 23.65
CA ARG A 7 -17.20 44.20 22.35
C ARG A 7 -15.72 44.14 22.00
N MET A 8 -15.31 43.13 21.32
CA MET A 8 -13.95 43.02 20.80
C MET A 8 -13.92 43.22 19.29
N ALA A 9 -13.04 44.09 18.82
CA ALA A 9 -12.74 44.22 17.40
C ALA A 9 -12.00 42.97 16.90
N GLN A 10 -12.41 42.46 15.76
CA GLN A 10 -11.77 41.36 15.07
C GLN A 10 -11.43 41.81 13.64
N PRO A 11 -10.36 41.28 13.00
CA PRO A 11 -10.00 41.62 11.63
C PRO A 11 -11.14 41.40 10.62
N TYR A 12 -11.99 40.42 10.90
CA TYR A 12 -13.17 40.09 10.10
C TYR A 12 -14.23 39.45 11.01
N ALA A 13 -15.47 40.01 10.98
CA ALA A 13 -16.56 39.50 11.79
C ALA A 13 -17.91 39.69 11.08
N GLY A 14 -18.85 38.77 11.31
CA GLY A 14 -20.20 38.80 10.75
C GLY A 14 -21.07 37.69 11.29
N GLY A 15 -22.31 37.60 10.83
CA GLY A 15 -23.23 36.54 11.24
C GLY A 15 -22.68 35.12 10.87
N GLY A 16 -22.29 34.31 11.87
CA GLY A 16 -21.79 32.96 11.70
C GLY A 16 -20.40 32.84 11.04
N LYS A 17 -19.64 33.92 10.92
CA LYS A 17 -18.33 33.93 10.27
C LYS A 17 -17.37 34.95 10.89
N GLY A 18 -16.07 34.72 10.75
CA GLY A 18 -15.02 35.66 11.14
C GLY A 18 -13.90 35.01 11.97
N PHE A 19 -13.02 35.86 12.50
CA PHE A 19 -12.02 35.49 13.49
C PHE A 19 -12.66 35.47 14.88
N SER A 20 -12.26 34.50 15.72
CA SER A 20 -12.74 34.40 17.10
C SER A 20 -11.54 34.16 18.02
N PHE A 21 -10.71 35.21 18.17
CA PHE A 21 -9.55 35.19 19.08
C PHE A 21 -9.90 36.11 20.28
N ILE A 22 -10.34 35.52 21.38
CA ILE A 22 -10.70 36.21 22.59
C ILE A 22 -9.52 36.17 23.52
N PRO A 23 -9.08 37.28 24.13
CA PRO A 23 -8.01 37.33 25.12
C PRO A 23 -8.25 36.38 26.27
N GLU A 24 -7.20 35.75 26.76
CA GLU A 24 -7.28 34.95 27.97
C GLU A 24 -7.39 35.86 29.21
N ILE A 25 -7.88 35.28 30.31
CA ILE A 25 -8.00 36.05 31.57
C ILE A 25 -6.60 36.38 32.08
N GLY A 26 -6.36 37.68 32.30
CA GLY A 26 -5.08 38.22 32.75
C GLY A 26 -4.28 38.92 31.68
N GLU A 27 -4.64 38.76 30.40
CA GLU A 27 -3.96 39.43 29.28
C GLU A 27 -4.26 40.93 29.22
N GLU A 28 -3.29 41.73 28.80
CA GLU A 28 -3.43 43.13 28.60
C GLU A 28 -4.15 43.45 27.29
N VAL A 29 -5.18 44.28 27.37
CA VAL A 29 -5.99 44.72 26.21
C VAL A 29 -5.92 46.19 25.98
N MET A 30 -5.90 46.62 24.72
CA MET A 30 -6.07 48.03 24.34
C MET A 30 -7.54 48.33 24.17
N ILE A 31 -8.01 49.38 24.88
CA ILE A 31 -9.37 49.91 24.76
C ILE A 31 -9.38 51.11 23.83
N ASP A 32 -10.36 51.14 22.96
CA ASP A 32 -10.66 52.29 22.09
C ASP A 32 -12.13 52.65 22.21
N PHE A 33 -12.55 53.80 21.69
CA PHE A 33 -13.87 54.37 21.85
C PHE A 33 -14.53 54.62 20.48
N GLU A 34 -15.74 54.11 20.30
CA GLU A 34 -16.47 54.21 19.05
C GLU A 34 -16.83 55.69 18.77
N GLY A 35 -16.26 56.24 17.66
CA GLY A 35 -16.42 57.65 17.31
C GLY A 35 -15.87 58.66 18.34
N GLY A 36 -14.94 58.22 19.20
CA GLY A 36 -14.36 59.03 20.27
C GLY A 36 -15.27 59.20 21.49
N ASN A 37 -16.39 58.49 21.55
CA ASN A 37 -17.36 58.61 22.67
C ASN A 37 -16.93 57.70 23.84
N ALA A 38 -16.54 58.28 24.97
CA ALA A 38 -16.11 57.58 26.17
C ALA A 38 -17.14 56.59 26.76
N GLU A 39 -18.42 56.73 26.40
CA GLU A 39 -19.50 55.83 26.83
C GLU A 39 -19.60 54.58 25.97
N ARG A 40 -18.83 54.49 24.88
CA ARG A 40 -18.82 53.37 23.93
C ARG A 40 -17.44 52.73 23.79
N PRO A 41 -16.88 52.21 24.86
CA PRO A 41 -15.59 51.51 24.82
C PRO A 41 -15.71 50.14 24.12
N TYR A 42 -14.63 49.72 23.45
CA TYR A 42 -14.46 48.38 22.88
C TYR A 42 -13.00 47.94 22.97
N VAL A 43 -12.77 46.66 23.03
CA VAL A 43 -11.42 46.07 22.98
C VAL A 43 -10.92 46.07 21.52
N LYS A 44 -9.81 46.77 21.27
CA LYS A 44 -9.19 46.91 19.97
C LYS A 44 -8.25 45.71 19.64
N GLY A 45 -7.62 45.16 20.65
CA GLY A 45 -6.69 44.02 20.56
C GLY A 45 -5.97 43.80 21.88
N THR A 46 -5.04 42.86 21.87
CA THR A 46 -4.13 42.50 22.98
C THR A 46 -2.74 43.09 22.74
N LEU A 47 -1.99 43.28 23.80
CA LEU A 47 -0.61 43.79 23.79
C LEU A 47 0.31 42.80 24.47
N TYR A 48 1.50 42.61 23.90
CA TYR A 48 2.62 42.00 24.61
C TYR A 48 3.24 43.05 25.55
N ASN A 49 3.37 42.72 26.84
CA ASN A 49 3.76 43.68 27.88
C ASN A 49 5.12 43.40 28.51
N GLY A 50 5.92 42.47 27.97
CA GLY A 50 7.23 42.10 28.45
C GLY A 50 7.21 41.08 29.61
N ILE A 51 6.06 40.77 30.19
CA ILE A 51 5.82 39.65 31.10
C ILE A 51 5.19 38.49 30.34
N ASP A 52 4.18 38.81 29.53
CA ASP A 52 3.51 37.92 28.61
C ASP A 52 4.23 37.99 27.24
N ASP A 53 5.45 37.51 27.19
CA ASP A 53 6.23 37.52 25.98
C ASP A 53 5.91 36.28 25.13
N VAL A 54 5.87 36.44 23.83
CA VAL A 54 5.85 35.32 22.90
C VAL A 54 7.18 34.60 23.06
N ASP A 55 7.17 33.49 23.79
CA ASP A 55 8.29 32.58 24.04
C ASP A 55 9.43 32.78 23.03
N GLY A 56 10.55 33.36 23.42
CA GLY A 56 11.65 33.99 22.64
C GLY A 56 11.97 33.48 21.22
N LYS A 57 11.26 32.47 20.75
CA LYS A 57 11.33 31.92 19.39
C LYS A 57 10.62 32.79 18.34
N TRP A 58 9.65 33.61 18.75
CA TRP A 58 8.71 34.32 17.89
C TRP A 58 8.91 35.83 17.89
N VAL A 59 9.71 36.34 18.82
CA VAL A 59 9.87 37.79 19.00
C VAL A 59 10.80 38.38 17.97
N ALA A 60 10.30 39.40 17.30
CA ALA A 60 11.07 40.24 16.39
C ALA A 60 12.30 40.91 17.04
N GLY A 61 12.43 40.89 18.38
CA GLY A 61 13.51 41.55 19.14
C GLY A 61 14.85 40.85 19.13
N ASN A 62 14.89 39.54 19.00
CA ASN A 62 16.15 38.77 19.06
C ASN A 62 16.65 38.35 17.67
N ASN A 63 15.87 38.55 16.63
CA ASN A 63 16.28 38.24 15.29
C ASN A 63 15.87 39.40 14.37
N SER A 64 16.83 40.27 14.05
CA SER A 64 16.67 41.51 13.29
C SER A 64 16.00 41.37 11.90
N ALA A 65 15.59 40.18 11.51
CA ALA A 65 15.08 39.85 10.19
C ALA A 65 13.55 39.57 10.13
N ASN A 66 12.81 39.58 11.26
CA ASN A 66 11.35 39.29 11.30
C ASN A 66 10.96 38.05 10.44
N LYS A 67 11.72 36.95 10.60
CA LYS A 67 11.61 35.78 9.72
C LYS A 67 10.44 34.86 10.05
N VAL A 68 9.88 34.94 11.25
CA VAL A 68 8.81 34.05 11.72
C VAL A 68 7.51 34.81 11.91
N LYS A 69 6.43 34.28 11.36
CA LYS A 69 5.05 34.70 11.61
C LYS A 69 4.29 33.47 12.12
N ALA A 70 3.45 33.66 13.14
CA ALA A 70 2.74 32.53 13.70
C ALA A 70 1.39 32.88 14.31
N ILE A 71 0.54 31.87 14.38
CA ILE A 71 -0.65 31.82 15.21
C ILE A 71 -0.46 30.64 16.16
N ARG A 72 -0.48 30.91 17.48
CA ARG A 72 -0.34 29.88 18.49
C ARG A 72 -1.41 30.02 19.54
N THR A 73 -2.04 28.92 19.88
CA THR A 73 -3.01 28.85 20.97
C THR A 73 -2.32 28.62 22.31
N ARG A 74 -3.04 28.87 23.42
CA ARG A 74 -2.56 28.60 24.78
C ARG A 74 -2.01 27.19 24.97
N ASN A 75 -2.62 26.18 24.33
CA ASN A 75 -2.19 24.78 24.44
C ASN A 75 -1.11 24.37 23.44
N GLY A 76 -0.57 25.33 22.67
CA GLY A 76 0.57 25.09 21.78
C GLY A 76 0.24 24.69 20.34
N HIS A 77 -1.06 24.56 19.96
CA HIS A 77 -1.40 24.35 18.54
C HIS A 77 -0.95 25.56 17.72
N THR A 78 -0.16 25.31 16.68
CA THR A 78 0.59 26.35 15.99
C THR A 78 0.48 26.25 14.49
N ILE A 79 0.27 27.40 13.84
CA ILE A 79 0.53 27.64 12.43
C ILE A 79 1.74 28.56 12.34
N GLU A 80 2.84 28.10 11.79
CA GLU A 80 4.12 28.80 11.68
C GLU A 80 4.48 29.01 10.22
N ILE A 81 4.87 30.24 9.89
CA ILE A 81 5.43 30.61 8.58
C ILE A 81 6.83 31.12 8.82
N HIS A 82 7.83 30.40 8.30
CA HIS A 82 9.21 30.79 8.34
C HIS A 82 9.61 31.38 7.00
N ASP A 83 9.83 32.69 6.99
CA ASP A 83 10.08 33.50 5.80
C ASP A 83 11.60 33.79 5.69
N GLU A 84 12.36 32.79 5.28
CA GLU A 84 13.82 32.85 5.21
C GLU A 84 14.33 32.44 3.82
N GLY A 85 14.02 33.25 2.82
CA GLY A 85 14.55 33.09 1.47
C GLY A 85 14.34 31.68 0.89
N LYS A 86 15.41 30.92 0.68
CA LYS A 86 15.34 29.57 0.15
C LYS A 86 14.92 28.52 1.19
N ASP A 87 15.15 28.80 2.46
CA ASP A 87 14.92 27.85 3.56
C ASP A 87 13.56 28.02 4.23
N GLY A 88 12.64 28.75 3.57
CA GLY A 88 11.29 29.03 4.03
C GLY A 88 10.43 27.77 4.16
N PHE A 89 9.53 27.77 5.14
CA PHE A 89 8.57 26.73 5.34
C PHE A 89 7.25 27.21 5.96
N ILE A 90 6.21 26.43 5.80
CA ILE A 90 4.94 26.57 6.55
C ILE A 90 4.76 25.26 7.33
N ARG A 91 4.44 25.35 8.62
CA ARG A 91 4.13 24.21 9.48
C ARG A 91 2.83 24.41 10.23
N ILE A 92 2.09 23.32 10.38
CA ILE A 92 0.95 23.21 11.27
C ILE A 92 1.26 22.05 12.22
N TYR A 93 1.28 22.34 13.53
CA TYR A 93 1.66 21.33 14.52
C TYR A 93 1.02 21.62 15.88
N ASP A 94 1.00 20.62 16.75
CA ASP A 94 0.59 20.75 18.13
C ASP A 94 1.81 20.82 19.07
N ASN A 95 1.54 21.17 20.29
CA ASN A 95 2.41 21.18 21.45
C ASN A 95 3.86 20.68 21.18
N GLU A 96 4.71 21.57 20.70
CA GLU A 96 6.12 21.32 20.38
C GLU A 96 6.39 20.22 19.34
N LYS A 97 5.41 19.94 18.45
CA LYS A 97 5.50 18.95 17.35
C LYS A 97 5.49 17.49 17.83
N GLU A 98 4.85 17.21 18.96
CA GLU A 98 4.88 15.87 19.55
C GLU A 98 3.89 14.89 18.93
N ASN A 99 2.67 15.32 18.56
CA ASN A 99 1.64 14.40 18.07
C ASN A 99 1.47 14.41 16.56
N TYR A 100 1.41 15.58 15.94
CA TYR A 100 1.29 15.71 14.49
C TYR A 100 2.01 16.95 13.95
N ILE A 101 2.45 16.83 12.71
CA ILE A 101 3.05 17.92 11.96
C ILE A 101 2.73 17.82 10.47
N LEU A 102 2.24 18.92 9.89
CA LEU A 102 2.15 19.13 8.45
C LEU A 102 3.18 20.19 8.06
N THR A 103 4.11 19.85 7.18
CA THR A 103 5.18 20.74 6.72
C THR A 103 5.12 20.95 5.22
N PHE A 104 5.21 22.20 4.79
CA PHE A 104 5.49 22.61 3.41
C PHE A 104 6.88 23.25 3.41
N SER A 105 7.86 22.59 2.80
CA SER A 105 9.25 23.07 2.78
C SER A 105 9.66 23.55 1.39
N THR A 106 10.13 24.77 1.29
CA THR A 106 10.51 25.40 0.01
C THR A 106 11.85 24.87 -0.49
N ASP A 107 12.85 24.78 0.38
CA ASP A 107 14.20 24.28 0.06
C ASP A 107 14.18 22.82 -0.40
N ARG A 108 13.46 21.99 0.33
CA ARG A 108 13.32 20.56 0.05
C ARG A 108 12.27 20.23 -1.01
N LYS A 109 11.46 21.21 -1.42
CA LYS A 109 10.30 21.02 -2.32
C LYS A 109 9.41 19.86 -1.85
N LEU A 110 9.10 19.83 -0.57
CA LEU A 110 8.50 18.70 0.13
C LEU A 110 7.21 19.11 0.81
N ILE A 111 6.20 18.26 0.72
CA ILE A 111 5.04 18.25 1.61
C ILE A 111 5.16 16.98 2.46
N MET A 112 5.15 17.14 3.78
CA MET A 112 5.31 16.04 4.73
C MET A 112 4.17 16.06 5.75
N LEU A 113 3.58 14.92 6.00
CA LEU A 113 2.58 14.70 7.03
C LEU A 113 3.07 13.60 7.95
N GLU A 114 3.23 13.92 9.24
CA GLU A 114 3.67 13.00 10.27
C GLU A 114 2.64 12.94 11.40
N SER A 115 2.50 11.78 12.01
CA SER A 115 1.69 11.57 13.20
C SER A 115 2.33 10.48 14.06
N THR A 116 2.31 10.65 15.37
CA THR A 116 2.67 9.59 16.34
C THR A 116 1.55 8.57 16.54
N GLY A 117 0.35 8.88 16.04
CA GLY A 117 -0.80 7.99 16.00
C GLY A 117 -1.18 7.61 14.57
N ASN A 118 -2.45 7.68 14.24
CA ASN A 118 -2.98 7.29 12.94
C ASN A 118 -3.05 8.48 11.97
N ILE A 119 -2.93 8.18 10.69
CA ILE A 119 -3.31 9.05 9.59
C ILE A 119 -4.45 8.35 8.84
N GLU A 120 -5.63 8.98 8.80
CA GLU A 120 -6.82 8.45 8.15
C GLU A 120 -7.24 9.38 7.01
N MET A 121 -7.49 8.81 5.84
CA MET A 121 -7.96 9.54 4.66
C MET A 121 -9.30 8.97 4.21
N TYR A 122 -10.35 9.78 4.23
CA TYR A 122 -11.69 9.43 3.79
C TYR A 122 -12.13 10.32 2.65
N ALA A 123 -12.56 9.74 1.56
CA ALA A 123 -13.17 10.45 0.46
C ALA A 123 -14.54 9.82 0.11
N LYS A 124 -15.53 10.65 -0.16
CA LYS A 124 -16.85 10.17 -0.61
C LYS A 124 -16.77 9.54 -2.00
N ASN A 125 -15.88 10.05 -2.84
CA ASN A 125 -15.67 9.56 -4.20
C ASN A 125 -14.30 8.87 -4.28
N ASP A 126 -13.26 9.56 -4.69
CA ASP A 126 -11.98 8.95 -5.06
C ASP A 126 -10.82 9.49 -4.22
N ILE A 127 -9.82 8.65 -3.98
CA ILE A 127 -8.48 9.05 -3.58
C ILE A 127 -7.55 8.68 -4.72
N ILE A 128 -6.95 9.69 -5.36
CA ILE A 128 -6.08 9.50 -6.53
C ILE A 128 -4.66 9.91 -6.18
N MET A 129 -3.71 9.02 -6.39
CA MET A 129 -2.28 9.26 -6.18
C MET A 129 -1.51 9.14 -7.48
N HIS A 130 -0.80 10.20 -7.88
CA HIS A 130 0.09 10.20 -9.04
C HIS A 130 1.48 10.64 -8.63
N ALA A 131 2.50 9.89 -9.01
CA ALA A 131 3.89 10.26 -8.83
C ALA A 131 4.64 10.15 -10.16
N GLY A 132 5.50 11.13 -10.46
CA GLY A 132 6.34 11.10 -11.64
C GLY A 132 7.44 10.02 -11.60
N HIS A 133 7.75 9.50 -10.39
CA HIS A 133 8.73 8.45 -10.20
C HIS A 133 8.13 7.28 -9.41
N ASN A 134 8.04 7.35 -8.09
CA ASN A 134 7.68 6.21 -7.27
C ASN A 134 6.52 6.52 -6.32
N ILE A 135 5.68 5.54 -6.08
CA ILE A 135 4.79 5.44 -4.94
C ILE A 135 5.27 4.25 -4.13
N GLN A 136 5.63 4.48 -2.86
CA GLN A 136 6.14 3.45 -1.95
C GLN A 136 5.22 3.34 -0.75
N ALA A 137 4.81 2.12 -0.41
CA ALA A 137 4.11 1.80 0.82
C ALA A 137 4.92 0.76 1.60
N THR A 138 5.15 1.04 2.89
CA THR A 138 5.89 0.14 3.79
C THR A 138 5.16 0.09 5.12
N ALA A 139 4.98 -1.08 5.68
CA ALA A 139 4.40 -1.30 7.00
C ALA A 139 5.23 -2.35 7.75
N ASP A 140 5.39 -2.17 9.06
CA ASP A 140 6.09 -3.16 9.90
C ASP A 140 5.25 -4.43 10.10
N ASN A 141 3.92 -4.31 10.03
CA ASN A 141 3.00 -5.44 10.16
C ASN A 141 2.33 -5.74 8.81
N ASP A 142 1.22 -5.11 8.50
CA ASP A 142 0.36 -5.52 7.39
C ASP A 142 0.10 -4.38 6.41
N ILE A 143 0.05 -4.71 5.12
CA ILE A 143 -0.57 -3.90 4.08
C ILE A 143 -1.81 -4.66 3.61
N ILE A 144 -3.00 -4.09 3.85
CA ILE A 144 -4.27 -4.71 3.53
C ILE A 144 -4.97 -3.91 2.45
N THR A 145 -5.29 -4.56 1.33
CA THR A 145 -6.03 -3.96 0.23
C THR A 145 -7.32 -4.74 0.00
N ASN A 146 -8.47 -4.06 0.10
CA ASN A 146 -9.78 -4.64 -0.17
C ASN A 146 -10.49 -3.85 -1.26
N SER A 147 -11.06 -4.55 -2.22
CA SER A 147 -11.88 -3.97 -3.28
C SER A 147 -13.24 -4.67 -3.34
N GLY A 148 -14.32 -3.91 -3.46
CA GLY A 148 -15.67 -4.46 -3.60
C GLY A 148 -15.96 -5.01 -4.99
N HIS A 149 -15.17 -4.63 -6.01
CA HIS A 149 -15.32 -5.09 -7.39
C HIS A 149 -13.98 -5.57 -7.94
N ASP A 150 -13.16 -4.70 -8.46
CA ASP A 150 -11.96 -5.08 -9.19
C ASP A 150 -10.69 -4.52 -8.54
N THR A 151 -9.64 -5.30 -8.56
CA THR A 151 -8.27 -4.85 -8.33
C THR A 151 -7.47 -5.08 -9.60
N SER A 152 -6.85 -4.03 -10.15
CA SER A 152 -6.02 -4.12 -11.35
C SER A 152 -4.61 -3.65 -11.05
N GLU A 153 -3.64 -4.50 -11.33
CA GLU A 153 -2.21 -4.21 -11.20
C GLU A 153 -1.54 -4.41 -12.55
N THR A 154 -0.81 -3.41 -13.02
CA THR A 154 -0.11 -3.46 -14.32
C THR A 154 1.31 -2.93 -14.14
N ALA A 155 2.29 -3.69 -14.60
CA ALA A 155 3.68 -3.29 -14.68
C ALA A 155 4.13 -3.22 -16.15
N GLY A 156 4.81 -2.13 -16.51
CA GLY A 156 5.36 -1.99 -17.88
C GLY A 156 6.53 -2.93 -18.16
N ASN A 157 7.27 -3.33 -17.13
CA ASN A 157 8.37 -4.28 -17.23
C ASN A 157 8.11 -5.48 -16.32
N ASP A 158 8.46 -5.40 -15.05
CA ASP A 158 8.49 -6.54 -14.15
C ASP A 158 7.54 -6.36 -12.98
N MET A 159 6.91 -7.45 -12.55
CA MET A 159 6.17 -7.56 -11.31
C MET A 159 6.81 -8.65 -10.45
N PHE A 160 7.29 -8.28 -9.25
CA PHE A 160 7.86 -9.21 -8.29
C PHE A 160 6.89 -9.42 -7.12
N LEU A 161 6.61 -10.68 -6.82
CA LEU A 161 5.82 -11.11 -5.68
C LEU A 161 6.66 -12.10 -4.87
N GLU A 162 7.04 -11.73 -3.66
CA GLU A 162 7.84 -12.55 -2.76
C GLU A 162 7.11 -12.70 -1.42
N ALA A 163 7.05 -13.91 -0.90
CA ALA A 163 6.51 -14.22 0.41
C ALA A 163 7.51 -15.06 1.20
N GLY A 164 7.83 -14.69 2.42
CA GLY A 164 8.75 -15.42 3.29
C GLY A 164 8.21 -16.79 3.74
N ASN A 165 6.88 -16.94 3.80
CA ASN A 165 6.20 -18.17 4.16
C ASN A 165 5.28 -18.63 3.04
N ASP A 166 4.06 -18.11 2.99
CA ASP A 166 3.01 -18.64 2.13
C ASP A 166 2.51 -17.60 1.14
N GLN A 167 2.26 -17.99 -0.08
CA GLN A 167 1.50 -17.26 -1.07
C GLN A 167 0.25 -18.05 -1.44
N GLN A 168 -0.93 -17.50 -1.17
CA GLN A 168 -2.22 -18.11 -1.49
C GLN A 168 -2.96 -17.33 -2.56
N ARG A 169 -3.50 -18.04 -3.56
CA ARG A 169 -4.38 -17.50 -4.60
C ARG A 169 -5.64 -18.34 -4.65
N THR A 170 -6.78 -17.71 -4.49
CA THR A 170 -8.10 -18.39 -4.55
C THR A 170 -9.02 -17.62 -5.47
N ALA A 171 -9.75 -18.30 -6.31
CA ALA A 171 -10.81 -17.76 -7.15
C ALA A 171 -12.01 -18.70 -7.14
N ASP A 172 -13.20 -18.18 -7.00
CA ASP A 172 -14.44 -18.98 -7.03
C ASP A 172 -14.73 -19.53 -8.42
N ASN A 173 -14.27 -18.85 -9.47
CA ASN A 173 -14.47 -19.29 -10.85
C ASN A 173 -13.16 -19.69 -11.50
N ASP A 174 -12.37 -18.76 -12.02
CA ASP A 174 -11.22 -19.06 -12.89
C ASP A 174 -9.93 -18.39 -12.40
N ILE A 175 -8.83 -19.11 -12.51
CA ILE A 175 -7.48 -18.55 -12.52
C ILE A 175 -6.90 -18.77 -13.92
N ARG A 176 -6.58 -17.67 -14.64
CA ARG A 176 -5.97 -17.72 -15.96
C ARG A 176 -4.57 -17.18 -15.92
N GLU A 177 -3.61 -17.97 -16.42
CA GLU A 177 -2.21 -17.60 -16.55
C GLU A 177 -1.79 -17.71 -18.01
N HIS A 178 -1.08 -16.70 -18.52
CA HIS A 178 -0.53 -16.69 -19.85
C HIS A 178 0.92 -16.18 -19.79
N ALA A 179 1.86 -17.00 -20.26
CA ALA A 179 3.26 -16.65 -20.45
C ALA A 179 3.55 -16.60 -21.94
N GLY A 180 4.04 -15.47 -22.45
CA GLY A 180 4.39 -15.31 -23.86
C GLY A 180 5.60 -16.15 -24.28
N ASN A 181 6.52 -16.41 -23.35
CA ASN A 181 7.71 -17.23 -23.57
C ASN A 181 7.71 -18.41 -22.58
N ASP A 182 8.32 -18.25 -21.44
CA ASP A 182 8.60 -19.37 -20.54
C ASP A 182 7.83 -19.26 -19.24
N ARG A 183 7.44 -20.41 -18.69
CA ARG A 183 6.99 -20.56 -17.33
C ARG A 183 7.87 -21.59 -16.63
N THR A 184 8.57 -21.18 -15.57
CA THR A 184 9.41 -22.03 -14.76
C THR A 184 8.80 -22.20 -13.37
N SER A 185 8.75 -23.44 -12.86
CA SER A 185 8.32 -23.75 -11.50
C SER A 185 9.34 -24.66 -10.85
N ASN A 186 9.96 -24.22 -9.74
CA ASN A 186 10.89 -25.02 -8.93
C ASN A 186 10.22 -25.31 -7.59
N ILE A 187 10.11 -26.59 -7.24
CA ILE A 187 9.43 -27.05 -6.02
C ILE A 187 10.34 -28.04 -5.32
N ASP A 188 10.87 -27.64 -4.17
CA ASP A 188 11.86 -28.44 -3.44
C ASP A 188 11.28 -29.68 -2.76
N ARG A 189 10.00 -29.73 -2.51
CA ARG A 189 9.39 -30.83 -1.76
C ARG A 189 8.25 -31.52 -2.50
N ASN A 190 7.08 -30.97 -2.51
CA ASN A 190 5.90 -31.63 -3.06
C ASN A 190 5.12 -30.70 -3.99
N ASP A 191 4.80 -31.19 -5.17
CA ASP A 191 3.77 -30.63 -6.04
C ASP A 191 2.55 -31.54 -6.00
N SER A 192 1.36 -30.96 -5.80
CA SER A 192 0.10 -31.69 -5.76
C SER A 192 -0.94 -31.00 -6.61
N LEU A 193 -1.41 -31.70 -7.63
CA LEU A 193 -2.49 -31.22 -8.49
C LEU A 193 -3.72 -32.15 -8.31
N SER A 194 -4.85 -31.59 -7.91
CA SER A 194 -6.13 -32.27 -7.84
C SER A 194 -7.12 -31.61 -8.80
N VAL A 195 -7.64 -32.38 -9.74
CA VAL A 195 -8.61 -31.92 -10.75
C VAL A 195 -9.83 -32.83 -10.67
N SER A 196 -10.99 -32.26 -10.35
CA SER A 196 -12.22 -33.02 -10.12
C SER A 196 -12.84 -33.57 -11.39
N GLU A 197 -12.65 -32.93 -12.53
CA GLU A 197 -13.25 -33.35 -13.80
C GLU A 197 -12.17 -33.67 -14.85
N ASN A 198 -11.63 -32.70 -15.54
CA ASN A 198 -10.76 -32.93 -16.67
C ASN A 198 -9.46 -32.13 -16.57
N GLN A 199 -8.33 -32.79 -16.77
CA GLN A 199 -7.06 -32.15 -17.05
C GLN A 199 -6.69 -32.34 -18.51
N PHE A 200 -6.39 -31.24 -19.20
CA PHE A 200 -5.96 -31.27 -20.60
C PHE A 200 -4.56 -30.67 -20.74
N ILE A 201 -3.63 -31.48 -21.26
CA ILE A 201 -2.24 -31.04 -21.49
C ILE A 201 -1.95 -31.21 -22.99
N LYS A 202 -1.59 -30.12 -23.68
CA LYS A 202 -1.16 -30.14 -25.08
C LYS A 202 0.24 -29.55 -25.17
N ILE A 203 1.15 -30.31 -25.75
CA ILE A 203 2.55 -29.93 -25.95
C ILE A 203 2.83 -29.99 -27.45
N GLY A 204 3.32 -28.88 -28.02
CA GLY A 204 3.53 -28.75 -29.45
C GLY A 204 4.77 -29.45 -29.97
N ASP A 205 5.77 -29.65 -29.12
CA ASP A 205 7.07 -30.25 -29.50
C ASP A 205 7.41 -31.38 -28.55
N ASN A 206 8.23 -31.22 -27.54
CA ASN A 206 8.73 -32.29 -26.70
C ASN A 206 8.16 -32.26 -25.29
N LYS A 207 7.89 -33.41 -24.69
CA LYS A 207 7.69 -33.59 -23.27
C LYS A 207 8.76 -34.53 -22.72
N ASP A 208 9.64 -34.00 -21.87
CA ASP A 208 10.60 -34.80 -21.12
C ASP A 208 10.12 -34.94 -19.67
N GLU A 209 10.08 -36.17 -19.17
CA GLU A 209 9.66 -36.49 -17.81
C GLU A 209 10.65 -37.48 -17.19
N GLN A 210 11.35 -37.07 -16.13
CA GLN A 210 12.30 -37.90 -15.42
C GLN A 210 11.81 -38.15 -14.00
N ILE A 211 11.66 -39.43 -13.62
CA ILE A 211 11.17 -39.85 -12.29
C ILE A 211 12.17 -40.86 -11.73
N GLU A 212 12.83 -40.50 -10.64
CA GLU A 212 13.90 -41.37 -10.07
C GLU A 212 13.37 -42.67 -9.47
N HIS A 213 12.21 -42.68 -8.86
CA HIS A 213 11.73 -43.82 -8.10
C HIS A 213 10.52 -44.52 -8.72
N LYS A 214 9.38 -43.84 -8.80
CA LYS A 214 8.14 -44.53 -9.22
C LYS A 214 7.21 -43.61 -10.01
N LEU A 215 6.83 -44.07 -11.19
CA LEU A 215 5.64 -43.57 -11.90
C LEU A 215 4.50 -44.58 -11.70
N GLN A 216 3.34 -44.09 -11.23
CA GLN A 216 2.14 -44.93 -11.12
C GLN A 216 0.99 -44.26 -11.86
N LEU A 217 0.41 -44.97 -12.82
CA LEU A 217 -0.78 -44.53 -13.54
C LEU A 217 -1.91 -45.52 -13.22
N THR A 218 -3.03 -45.01 -12.76
CA THR A 218 -4.23 -45.78 -12.48
C THR A 218 -5.43 -45.11 -13.15
N ALA A 219 -6.09 -45.80 -14.03
CA ALA A 219 -7.25 -45.31 -14.74
C ALA A 219 -8.14 -46.48 -15.18
N GLU A 220 -9.41 -46.25 -15.42
CA GLU A 220 -10.29 -47.23 -16.07
C GLU A 220 -9.77 -47.58 -17.46
N ASN A 221 -9.30 -46.62 -18.23
CA ASN A 221 -8.70 -46.81 -19.54
C ASN A 221 -7.40 -45.99 -19.66
N ILE A 222 -6.33 -46.67 -20.10
CA ILE A 222 -5.05 -46.06 -20.47
C ILE A 222 -4.80 -46.34 -21.94
N ARG A 223 -4.68 -45.29 -22.75
CA ARG A 223 -4.34 -45.38 -24.18
C ARG A 223 -3.05 -44.64 -24.47
N THR A 224 -2.09 -45.32 -25.07
CA THR A 224 -0.83 -44.76 -25.54
C THR A 224 -0.72 -45.03 -27.05
N GLU A 225 -0.51 -43.98 -27.82
CA GLU A 225 -0.31 -44.04 -29.26
C GLU A 225 0.96 -43.29 -29.65
N ALA A 226 1.72 -43.84 -30.57
CA ALA A 226 2.85 -43.22 -31.23
C ALA A 226 2.74 -43.46 -32.73
N GLU A 227 2.94 -42.41 -33.54
CA GLU A 227 2.89 -42.56 -35.02
C GLU A 227 4.08 -43.34 -35.57
N ASP A 228 5.25 -43.15 -34.97
CA ASP A 228 6.48 -43.78 -35.44
C ASP A 228 6.96 -44.90 -34.49
N GLN A 229 7.35 -44.57 -33.28
CA GLN A 229 7.95 -45.54 -32.39
C GLN A 229 7.54 -45.38 -30.93
N LEU A 230 7.15 -46.48 -30.27
CA LEU A 230 7.01 -46.56 -28.81
C LEU A 230 8.10 -47.50 -28.27
N LEU A 231 8.98 -46.97 -27.44
CA LEU A 231 10.08 -47.73 -26.82
C LEU A 231 9.89 -47.83 -25.32
N GLU A 232 9.94 -49.07 -24.80
CA GLU A 232 9.91 -49.37 -23.37
C GLU A 232 11.12 -50.19 -22.98
N TYR A 233 11.98 -49.70 -22.08
CA TYR A 233 13.15 -50.40 -21.59
C TYR A 233 13.02 -50.63 -20.08
N SER A 234 13.10 -51.87 -19.65
CA SER A 234 13.06 -52.25 -18.25
C SER A 234 13.87 -53.51 -17.98
N LYS A 235 14.36 -53.72 -16.74
CA LYS A 235 14.96 -54.99 -16.31
C LYS A 235 13.93 -56.12 -16.31
N THR A 236 12.68 -55.77 -15.99
CA THR A 236 11.58 -56.73 -15.91
C THR A 236 10.31 -56.03 -16.40
N HIS A 237 9.64 -56.61 -17.38
CA HIS A 237 8.37 -56.15 -17.91
C HIS A 237 7.30 -57.18 -17.60
N HIS A 238 6.27 -56.81 -16.84
CA HIS A 238 5.15 -57.69 -16.49
C HIS A 238 3.85 -57.14 -17.08
N ILE A 239 3.20 -57.96 -17.89
CA ILE A 239 1.84 -57.69 -18.35
C ILE A 239 0.93 -58.70 -17.70
N LYS A 240 -0.02 -58.23 -16.88
CA LYS A 240 -1.06 -59.04 -16.26
C LYS A 240 -2.43 -58.56 -16.74
N ALA A 241 -3.18 -59.45 -17.34
CA ALA A 241 -4.56 -59.20 -17.72
C ALA A 241 -5.46 -60.26 -17.06
N GLU A 242 -6.61 -59.88 -16.55
CA GLU A 242 -7.59 -60.81 -15.95
C GLU A 242 -8.31 -61.65 -17.01
N ASP A 243 -8.58 -61.06 -18.17
CA ASP A 243 -9.31 -61.69 -19.23
C ASP A 243 -8.40 -61.95 -20.45
N LYS A 244 -7.88 -60.92 -21.10
CA LYS A 244 -7.13 -61.08 -22.34
C LYS A 244 -6.00 -60.07 -22.51
N ALA A 245 -4.79 -60.54 -22.84
CA ALA A 245 -3.70 -59.74 -23.35
C ALA A 245 -3.50 -60.07 -24.87
N VAL A 246 -3.52 -59.05 -25.72
CA VAL A 246 -3.35 -59.20 -27.16
C VAL A 246 -2.18 -58.36 -27.66
N MET A 247 -1.27 -58.99 -28.37
CA MET A 247 -0.27 -58.32 -29.19
C MET A 247 -0.60 -58.53 -30.66
N ASN A 248 -0.72 -57.47 -31.39
CA ASN A 248 -1.07 -57.51 -32.82
C ASN A 248 -0.09 -56.64 -33.62
N ALA A 249 0.42 -57.17 -34.69
CA ALA A 249 1.29 -56.41 -35.59
C ALA A 249 0.86 -56.65 -37.05
N GLY A 250 0.88 -55.61 -37.85
CA GLY A 250 0.55 -55.69 -39.28
C GLY A 250 1.57 -56.50 -40.10
N SER A 251 2.78 -56.68 -39.60
CA SER A 251 3.87 -57.35 -40.29
C SER A 251 4.57 -58.42 -39.45
N ARG A 252 5.13 -58.04 -38.30
CA ARG A 252 6.00 -58.99 -37.56
C ARG A 252 5.98 -58.70 -36.05
N ILE A 253 6.03 -59.78 -35.24
CA ILE A 253 6.28 -59.77 -33.80
C ILE A 253 7.56 -60.56 -33.55
N ASP A 254 8.61 -59.90 -33.05
CA ASP A 254 9.84 -60.54 -32.63
C ASP A 254 9.97 -60.65 -31.11
N ILE A 255 10.05 -61.85 -30.58
CA ILE A 255 10.30 -62.10 -29.15
C ILE A 255 11.68 -62.75 -29.04
N LYS A 256 12.67 -62.03 -28.46
CA LYS A 256 14.01 -62.51 -28.22
C LYS A 256 14.20 -62.71 -26.70
N ALA A 257 14.36 -63.98 -26.28
CA ALA A 257 14.65 -64.34 -24.90
C ALA A 257 15.50 -65.60 -24.84
N GLY A 258 16.24 -65.79 -23.76
CA GLY A 258 16.97 -67.05 -23.53
C GLY A 258 16.01 -68.22 -23.37
N VAL A 259 14.85 -68.05 -22.82
CA VAL A 259 13.76 -69.01 -22.72
C VAL A 259 12.42 -68.32 -22.97
N VAL A 260 11.63 -68.86 -23.90
CA VAL A 260 10.23 -68.48 -24.14
C VAL A 260 9.36 -69.62 -23.66
N LYS A 261 8.49 -69.41 -22.65
CA LYS A 261 7.50 -70.41 -22.20
C LYS A 261 6.12 -69.87 -22.56
N VAL A 262 5.37 -70.68 -23.30
CA VAL A 262 3.96 -70.44 -23.58
C VAL A 262 3.19 -71.55 -22.85
N GLN A 263 2.30 -71.20 -21.96
CA GLN A 263 1.43 -72.16 -21.25
C GLN A 263 -0.01 -71.99 -21.75
#